data_1e94060c012a3db53b2cf19f22018f4e
#
_entry.id   1e94060c012a3db53b2cf19f22018f4e
#
_cell.length_a   1.000
_cell.length_b   1.000
_cell.length_c   1.000
_cell.angle_alpha   90.00
_cell.angle_beta   90.00
_cell.angle_gamma   90.00
#
_symmetry.space_group_name_H-M   'P 1'
#
loop_
_entity.id
_entity.type
_entity.pdbx_description
1 polymer ?
#
loop_
_entity_poly.entity_id
_entity_poly.type
_entity_poly.pdbx_seq_one_letter_code
_entity_poly.pdbx_strand_id
1 'polypeptide(L)'
;MENLLCIKGKIIGKGKPLVCVPVMESSKEEILRETRRLEEAHTEMIEWRVDAFENVESPNAIREILNEMKHIIKESILVYTFRSKNQGGCKALSAADIYDIHQVAAESDVVDFIDVEYFEAKNPQKEIAMLQEMGVYVIASHHDFEQTPDPEVIRMLLEQIRESGADVVKLA
;
A
#
# COMPACT_ATOMS: atom_id res chain seq x y z
N MET A 1 1.95 -3.73 24.91
CA MET A 1 0.91 -2.70 24.61
C MET A 1 0.41 -3.00 23.22
N GLU A 2 -0.90 -3.09 23.03
CA GLU A 2 -1.46 -3.21 21.68
C GLU A 2 -1.15 -1.93 20.92
N ASN A 3 -0.39 -2.01 19.83
CA ASN A 3 -0.15 -0.87 18.95
C ASN A 3 -1.41 -0.64 18.11
N LEU A 4 -2.27 0.25 18.58
CA LEU A 4 -3.45 0.66 17.86
C LEU A 4 -3.12 1.88 16.98
N LEU A 5 -3.49 1.81 15.70
CA LEU A 5 -3.40 2.95 14.80
C LEU A 5 -4.75 3.65 14.74
N CYS A 6 -4.74 4.97 14.80
CA CYS A 6 -5.94 5.80 14.62
C CYS A 6 -5.71 6.74 13.44
N ILE A 7 -6.39 6.46 12.32
CA ILE A 7 -6.23 7.18 11.05
C ILE A 7 -7.58 7.65 10.57
N LYS A 8 -7.75 8.94 10.34
CA LYS A 8 -9.02 9.55 9.91
C LYS A 8 -10.23 9.09 10.76
N GLY A 9 -10.01 8.96 12.09
CA GLY A 9 -11.03 8.51 13.04
C GLY A 9 -11.34 7.01 13.06
N LYS A 10 -10.65 6.21 12.23
CA LYS A 10 -10.78 4.75 12.18
C LYS A 10 -9.69 4.09 13.00
N ILE A 11 -10.04 3.03 13.74
CA ILE A 11 -9.10 2.27 14.58
C ILE A 11 -8.72 0.99 13.85
N ILE A 12 -7.41 0.77 13.66
CA ILE A 12 -6.82 -0.45 13.12
C ILE A 12 -6.15 -1.22 14.26
N GLY A 13 -6.37 -2.54 14.30
CA GLY A 13 -5.82 -3.42 15.33
C GLY A 13 -6.82 -3.78 16.44
N LYS A 14 -8.03 -3.19 16.43
CA LYS A 14 -9.09 -3.51 17.40
C LYS A 14 -10.50 -3.33 16.82
N GLY A 15 -11.42 -4.15 17.28
CA GLY A 15 -12.84 -4.06 16.89
C GLY A 15 -13.12 -4.78 15.57
N LYS A 16 -14.06 -4.26 14.79
CA LYS A 16 -14.42 -4.81 13.48
C LYS A 16 -13.32 -4.48 12.46
N PRO A 17 -12.86 -5.47 11.66
CA PRO A 17 -11.95 -5.20 10.56
C PRO A 17 -12.53 -4.19 9.57
N LEU A 18 -11.68 -3.28 9.07
CA LEU A 18 -12.06 -2.35 8.01
C LEU A 18 -12.11 -3.06 6.66
N VAL A 19 -13.05 -2.64 5.82
CA VAL A 19 -13.16 -3.14 4.44
C VAL A 19 -12.25 -2.31 3.54
N CYS A 20 -11.30 -2.98 2.88
CA CYS A 20 -10.40 -2.39 1.91
C CYS A 20 -10.80 -2.79 0.49
N VAL A 21 -11.02 -1.81 -0.40
CA VAL A 21 -11.44 -2.04 -1.78
C VAL A 21 -10.35 -1.57 -2.74
N PRO A 22 -9.85 -2.46 -3.64
CA PRO A 22 -8.82 -2.09 -4.60
C PRO A 22 -9.38 -1.31 -5.79
N VAL A 23 -8.61 -0.31 -6.24
CA VAL A 23 -8.74 0.42 -7.51
C VAL A 23 -7.64 -0.09 -8.43
N MET A 24 -8.02 -0.76 -9.53
CA MET A 24 -7.12 -1.46 -10.45
C MET A 24 -7.28 -1.00 -11.90
N GLU A 25 -7.86 0.15 -12.12
CA GLU A 25 -8.03 0.76 -13.43
C GLU A 25 -6.67 1.17 -14.04
N SER A 26 -6.59 1.19 -15.37
CA SER A 26 -5.35 1.48 -16.08
C SER A 26 -5.16 2.94 -16.46
N SER A 27 -6.26 3.67 -16.71
CA SER A 27 -6.19 5.09 -17.09
C SER A 27 -6.45 6.01 -15.90
N LYS A 28 -5.86 7.22 -15.96
CA LYS A 28 -6.04 8.27 -14.94
C LYS A 28 -7.52 8.58 -14.71
N GLU A 29 -8.30 8.73 -15.77
CA GLU A 29 -9.72 9.08 -15.70
C GLU A 29 -10.54 8.02 -14.99
N GLU A 30 -10.25 6.75 -15.26
CA GLU A 30 -10.95 5.62 -14.63
C GLU A 30 -10.55 5.47 -13.17
N ILE A 31 -9.26 5.60 -12.84
CA ILE A 31 -8.75 5.58 -11.46
C ILE A 31 -9.47 6.65 -10.62
N LEU A 32 -9.52 7.90 -11.09
CA LEU A 32 -10.16 8.99 -10.37
C LEU A 32 -11.69 8.84 -10.27
N ARG A 33 -12.33 8.29 -11.31
CA ARG A 33 -13.76 7.99 -11.29
C ARG A 33 -14.09 6.94 -10.25
N GLU A 34 -13.33 5.84 -10.22
CA GLU A 34 -13.55 4.76 -9.26
C GLU A 34 -13.22 5.20 -7.83
N THR A 35 -12.14 5.94 -7.63
CA THR A 35 -11.81 6.54 -6.32
C THR A 35 -12.96 7.40 -5.80
N ARG A 36 -13.55 8.26 -6.66
CA ARG A 36 -14.71 9.09 -6.26
C ARG A 36 -15.91 8.25 -5.91
N ARG A 37 -16.23 7.22 -6.70
CA ARG A 37 -17.34 6.30 -6.44
C ARG A 37 -17.19 5.62 -5.08
N LEU A 38 -15.97 5.17 -4.74
CA LEU A 38 -15.69 4.51 -3.46
C LEU A 38 -15.76 5.47 -2.28
N GLU A 39 -15.26 6.69 -2.42
CA GLU A 39 -15.36 7.72 -1.38
C GLU A 39 -16.83 8.12 -1.12
N GLU A 40 -17.64 8.33 -2.19
CA GLU A 40 -19.07 8.59 -2.09
C GLU A 40 -19.86 7.43 -1.47
N ALA A 41 -19.37 6.19 -1.61
CA ALA A 41 -19.92 5.01 -0.98
C ALA A 41 -19.47 4.83 0.49
N HIS A 42 -18.71 5.78 1.04
CA HIS A 42 -18.15 5.73 2.40
C HIS A 42 -17.30 4.47 2.64
N THR A 43 -16.52 4.05 1.63
CA THR A 43 -15.58 2.94 1.76
C THR A 43 -14.54 3.26 2.83
N GLU A 44 -14.30 2.32 3.76
CA GLU A 44 -13.42 2.59 4.90
C GLU A 44 -11.94 2.75 4.49
N MET A 45 -11.47 1.87 3.54
CA MET A 45 -10.13 1.91 2.98
C MET A 45 -10.20 1.71 1.46
N ILE A 46 -9.43 2.50 0.74
CA ILE A 46 -9.24 2.40 -0.72
C ILE A 46 -7.79 2.01 -0.97
N GLU A 47 -7.54 0.94 -1.71
CA GLU A 47 -6.20 0.54 -2.10
C GLU A 47 -5.97 0.92 -3.56
N TRP A 48 -5.11 1.90 -3.85
CA TRP A 48 -4.71 2.13 -5.23
C TRP A 48 -3.60 1.15 -5.63
N ARG A 49 -3.93 0.20 -6.49
CA ARG A 49 -3.05 -0.78 -7.13
C ARG A 49 -2.36 -0.12 -8.32
N VAL A 50 -1.30 0.64 -8.02
CA VAL A 50 -0.60 1.43 -9.02
C VAL A 50 0.09 0.58 -10.10
N ASP A 51 0.37 -0.68 -9.83
CA ASP A 51 0.90 -1.62 -10.81
C ASP A 51 -0.03 -1.87 -12.00
N ALA A 52 -1.34 -1.63 -11.86
CA ALA A 52 -2.31 -1.67 -12.96
C ALA A 52 -2.28 -0.41 -13.84
N PHE A 53 -1.79 0.71 -13.34
CA PHE A 53 -1.73 1.98 -14.07
C PHE A 53 -0.80 1.90 -15.27
N GLU A 54 -1.26 2.36 -16.45
CA GLU A 54 -0.51 2.26 -17.71
C GLU A 54 0.84 3.00 -17.67
N ASN A 55 0.91 4.15 -16.97
CA ASN A 55 2.10 5.00 -16.87
C ASN A 55 2.79 4.91 -15.49
N VAL A 56 2.77 3.75 -14.83
CA VAL A 56 3.36 3.54 -13.50
C VAL A 56 4.87 3.86 -13.44
N GLU A 57 5.57 3.77 -14.57
CA GLU A 57 6.99 4.10 -14.68
C GLU A 57 7.27 5.61 -14.65
N SER A 58 6.21 6.44 -14.67
CA SER A 58 6.33 7.91 -14.64
C SER A 58 5.99 8.48 -13.26
N PRO A 59 7.00 8.87 -12.45
CA PRO A 59 6.77 9.54 -11.16
C PRO A 59 5.87 10.78 -11.28
N ASN A 60 5.96 11.51 -12.39
CA ASN A 60 5.12 12.70 -12.64
C ASN A 60 3.65 12.33 -12.85
N ALA A 61 3.38 11.26 -13.62
CA ALA A 61 2.01 10.80 -13.85
C ALA A 61 1.36 10.30 -12.55
N ILE A 62 2.13 9.62 -11.69
CA ILE A 62 1.69 9.21 -10.35
C ILE A 62 1.36 10.45 -9.50
N ARG A 63 2.27 11.43 -9.46
CA ARG A 63 2.08 12.67 -8.69
C ARG A 63 0.82 13.43 -9.12
N GLU A 64 0.52 13.48 -10.43
CA GLU A 64 -0.70 14.11 -10.94
C GLU A 64 -1.96 13.44 -10.40
N ILE A 65 -2.01 12.09 -10.41
CA ILE A 65 -3.17 11.34 -9.91
C ILE A 65 -3.32 11.55 -8.40
N LEU A 66 -2.24 11.47 -7.62
CA LEU A 66 -2.27 11.67 -6.18
C LEU A 66 -2.73 13.08 -5.80
N ASN A 67 -2.31 14.10 -6.56
CA ASN A 67 -2.78 15.48 -6.37
C ASN A 67 -4.29 15.62 -6.59
N GLU A 68 -4.85 14.89 -7.56
CA GLU A 68 -6.30 14.89 -7.77
C GLU A 68 -7.03 14.05 -6.72
N MET A 69 -6.48 12.90 -6.31
CA MET A 69 -7.03 12.08 -5.22
C MET A 69 -7.13 12.87 -3.91
N LYS A 70 -6.19 13.78 -3.62
CA LYS A 70 -6.22 14.67 -2.45
C LYS A 70 -7.50 15.53 -2.39
N HIS A 71 -8.08 15.86 -3.54
CA HIS A 71 -9.33 16.61 -3.61
C HIS A 71 -10.57 15.71 -3.51
N ILE A 72 -10.43 14.43 -3.80
CA ILE A 72 -11.51 13.45 -3.78
C ILE A 72 -11.63 12.81 -2.39
N ILE A 73 -10.53 12.21 -1.88
CA ILE A 73 -10.50 11.45 -0.65
C ILE A 73 -10.56 12.39 0.56
N LYS A 74 -11.55 12.18 1.44
CA LYS A 74 -11.78 12.95 2.67
C LYS A 74 -11.79 12.06 3.91
N GLU A 75 -12.52 10.95 3.84
CA GLU A 75 -12.78 10.06 4.97
C GLU A 75 -12.11 8.70 4.81
N SER A 76 -11.97 8.21 3.56
CA SER A 76 -11.33 6.92 3.31
C SER A 76 -9.84 6.95 3.64
N ILE A 77 -9.33 5.86 4.19
CA ILE A 77 -7.89 5.61 4.30
C ILE A 77 -7.38 5.23 2.91
N LEU A 78 -6.30 5.85 2.43
CA LEU A 78 -5.68 5.51 1.15
C LEU A 78 -4.45 4.65 1.38
N VAL A 79 -4.47 3.44 0.81
CA VAL A 79 -3.33 2.53 0.73
C VAL A 79 -2.74 2.62 -0.69
N TYR A 80 -1.46 2.90 -0.79
CA TYR A 80 -0.71 2.89 -2.05
C TYR A 80 0.05 1.57 -2.18
N THR A 81 -0.24 0.80 -3.22
CA THR A 81 0.34 -0.54 -3.41
C THR A 81 0.89 -0.69 -4.82
N PHE A 82 2.20 -0.92 -4.93
CA PHE A 82 2.79 -1.54 -6.12
C PHE A 82 2.95 -3.04 -5.86
N ARG A 83 2.14 -3.85 -6.52
CA ARG A 83 2.28 -5.31 -6.47
C ARG A 83 3.18 -5.78 -7.59
N SER A 84 4.30 -6.42 -7.25
CA SER A 84 5.23 -6.95 -8.23
C SER A 84 4.63 -8.14 -8.99
N LYS A 85 5.12 -8.37 -10.20
CA LYS A 85 4.68 -9.50 -11.00
C LYS A 85 4.93 -10.85 -10.30
N ASN A 86 6.01 -10.93 -9.50
CA ASN A 86 6.35 -12.13 -8.74
C ASN A 86 5.30 -12.45 -7.65
N GLN A 87 4.59 -11.43 -7.19
CA GLN A 87 3.54 -11.55 -6.16
C GLN A 87 2.14 -11.28 -6.71
N GLY A 88 1.89 -11.62 -7.98
CA GLY A 88 0.57 -11.57 -8.62
C GLY A 88 0.16 -10.20 -9.15
N GLY A 89 1.09 -9.26 -9.30
CA GLY A 89 0.84 -7.93 -9.86
C GLY A 89 0.90 -7.89 -11.39
N CYS A 90 0.58 -6.72 -11.95
CA CYS A 90 0.45 -6.51 -13.38
C CYS A 90 1.80 -6.23 -14.07
N LYS A 91 2.75 -5.61 -13.36
CA LYS A 91 4.02 -5.16 -13.95
C LYS A 91 5.23 -5.56 -13.11
N ALA A 92 6.39 -5.57 -13.79
CA ALA A 92 7.69 -5.74 -13.16
C ALA A 92 8.47 -4.43 -13.26
N LEU A 93 8.88 -3.89 -12.12
CA LEU A 93 9.82 -2.78 -12.01
C LEU A 93 11.05 -3.21 -11.24
N SER A 94 12.16 -2.48 -11.37
CA SER A 94 13.29 -2.70 -10.50
C SER A 94 12.99 -2.24 -9.07
N ALA A 95 13.68 -2.82 -8.08
CA ALA A 95 13.52 -2.38 -6.68
C ALA A 95 13.86 -0.89 -6.48
N ALA A 96 14.72 -0.31 -7.33
CA ALA A 96 15.02 1.12 -7.30
C ALA A 96 13.84 1.95 -7.81
N ASP A 97 13.23 1.57 -8.93
CA ASP A 97 12.07 2.27 -9.49
C ASP A 97 10.86 2.19 -8.54
N ILE A 98 10.64 1.01 -7.89
CA ILE A 98 9.60 0.83 -6.88
C ILE A 98 9.84 1.78 -5.71
N TYR A 99 11.07 1.86 -5.22
CA TYR A 99 11.44 2.77 -4.15
C TYR A 99 11.18 4.24 -4.53
N ASP A 100 11.51 4.66 -5.75
CA ASP A 100 11.29 6.03 -6.23
C ASP A 100 9.79 6.37 -6.28
N ILE A 101 8.93 5.47 -6.74
CA ILE A 101 7.48 5.69 -6.74
C ILE A 101 6.85 5.65 -5.35
N HIS A 102 7.43 4.89 -4.39
CA HIS A 102 7.03 4.95 -2.98
C HIS A 102 7.34 6.32 -2.36
N GLN A 103 8.51 6.92 -2.69
CA GLN A 103 8.82 8.26 -2.23
C GLN A 103 7.84 9.31 -2.78
N VAL A 104 7.48 9.22 -4.06
CA VAL A 104 6.45 10.10 -4.68
C VAL A 104 5.11 9.96 -3.95
N ALA A 105 4.73 8.74 -3.58
CA ALA A 105 3.50 8.50 -2.84
C ALA A 105 3.56 9.10 -1.43
N ALA A 106 4.68 8.93 -0.72
CA ALA A 106 4.89 9.48 0.62
C ALA A 106 4.88 11.02 0.65
N GLU A 107 5.35 11.68 -0.44
CA GLU A 107 5.34 13.14 -0.58
C GLU A 107 3.93 13.73 -0.82
N SER A 108 2.92 12.91 -1.08
CA SER A 108 1.63 13.41 -1.62
C SER A 108 0.64 13.95 -0.59
N ASP A 109 0.88 13.79 0.70
CA ASP A 109 -0.02 14.15 1.82
C ASP A 109 -1.41 13.47 1.80
N VAL A 110 -1.73 12.66 0.78
CA VAL A 110 -3.02 11.96 0.68
C VAL A 110 -2.92 10.48 1.03
N VAL A 111 -1.73 9.89 0.86
CA VAL A 111 -1.46 8.48 1.14
C VAL A 111 -1.29 8.29 2.64
N ASP A 112 -2.08 7.38 3.21
CA ASP A 112 -1.99 7.03 4.62
C ASP A 112 -1.07 5.81 4.83
N PHE A 113 -1.12 4.82 3.93
CA PHE A 113 -0.29 3.62 3.96
C PHE A 113 0.44 3.39 2.64
N ILE A 114 1.67 2.88 2.74
CA ILE A 114 2.41 2.30 1.60
C ILE A 114 2.65 0.81 1.88
N ASP A 115 2.27 -0.06 0.91
CA ASP A 115 2.55 -1.49 0.94
C ASP A 115 3.96 -1.74 0.37
N VAL A 116 4.86 -2.25 1.21
CA VAL A 116 6.24 -2.63 0.84
C VAL A 116 6.34 -4.15 0.84
N GLU A 117 6.65 -4.74 -0.31
CA GLU A 117 6.91 -6.18 -0.42
C GLU A 117 8.24 -6.52 0.23
N TYR A 118 8.20 -7.11 1.42
CA TYR A 118 9.36 -7.27 2.30
C TYR A 118 10.52 -8.03 1.65
N PHE A 119 10.24 -9.11 0.91
CA PHE A 119 11.27 -9.95 0.30
C PHE A 119 11.71 -9.50 -1.09
N GLU A 120 10.97 -8.57 -1.74
CA GLU A 120 11.32 -8.00 -3.04
C GLU A 120 12.15 -6.71 -2.89
N ALA A 121 11.99 -6.02 -1.77
CA ALA A 121 12.73 -4.79 -1.49
C ALA A 121 14.22 -5.09 -1.22
N LYS A 122 15.12 -4.27 -1.77
CA LYS A 122 16.57 -4.45 -1.62
C LYS A 122 17.04 -4.29 -0.17
N ASN A 123 16.43 -3.39 0.57
CA ASN A 123 16.72 -3.12 1.98
C ASN A 123 15.42 -2.69 2.68
N PRO A 124 14.53 -3.65 2.98
CA PRO A 124 13.18 -3.34 3.44
C PRO A 124 13.16 -2.55 4.75
N GLN A 125 14.03 -2.86 5.72
CA GLN A 125 14.05 -2.15 6.99
C GLN A 125 14.39 -0.66 6.81
N LYS A 126 15.36 -0.36 5.92
CA LYS A 126 15.76 1.02 5.64
C LYS A 126 14.66 1.76 4.89
N GLU A 127 14.02 1.12 3.91
CA GLU A 127 12.92 1.69 3.14
C GLU A 127 11.73 2.00 4.04
N ILE A 128 11.32 1.05 4.88
CA ILE A 128 10.23 1.21 5.86
C ILE A 128 10.51 2.40 6.78
N ALA A 129 11.71 2.45 7.40
CA ALA A 129 12.06 3.53 8.29
C ALA A 129 12.02 4.91 7.62
N MET A 130 12.52 5.02 6.37
CA MET A 130 12.49 6.28 5.62
C MET A 130 11.07 6.71 5.26
N LEU A 131 10.20 5.79 4.87
CA LEU A 131 8.80 6.10 4.58
C LEU A 131 8.06 6.56 5.83
N GLN A 132 8.31 5.91 6.98
CA GLN A 132 7.76 6.34 8.27
C GLN A 132 8.27 7.72 8.70
N GLU A 133 9.53 8.05 8.45
CA GLU A 133 10.09 9.40 8.68
C GLU A 133 9.42 10.46 7.79
N MET A 134 8.91 10.09 6.60
CA MET A 134 8.12 10.96 5.73
C MET A 134 6.66 11.11 6.18
N GLY A 135 6.23 10.40 7.23
CA GLY A 135 4.93 10.56 7.87
C GLY A 135 3.83 9.60 7.39
N VAL A 136 4.15 8.59 6.58
CA VAL A 136 3.20 7.55 6.16
C VAL A 136 3.36 6.29 7.01
N TYR A 137 2.28 5.54 7.18
CA TYR A 137 2.34 4.20 7.77
C TYR A 137 2.75 3.17 6.72
N VAL A 138 3.40 2.10 7.15
CA VAL A 138 3.88 1.05 6.24
C VAL A 138 3.24 -0.30 6.56
N ILE A 139 2.72 -0.93 5.50
CA ILE A 139 2.33 -2.33 5.49
C ILE A 139 3.50 -3.12 4.90
N ALA A 140 4.17 -3.96 5.68
CA ALA A 140 5.14 -4.90 5.13
C ALA A 140 4.43 -6.18 4.72
N SER A 141 4.50 -6.52 3.44
CA SER A 141 3.70 -7.61 2.87
C SER A 141 4.54 -8.72 2.22
N HIS A 142 3.94 -9.90 2.14
CA HIS A 142 4.39 -11.01 1.30
C HIS A 142 3.19 -11.83 0.84
N HIS A 143 3.22 -12.30 -0.42
CA HIS A 143 2.15 -13.08 -1.03
C HIS A 143 2.75 -14.33 -1.68
N ASP A 144 2.12 -15.49 -1.43
CA ASP A 144 2.40 -16.77 -2.10
C ASP A 144 1.12 -17.25 -2.78
N PHE A 145 1.09 -17.19 -4.11
CA PHE A 145 -0.06 -17.62 -4.92
C PHE A 145 -0.02 -19.10 -5.30
N GLU A 146 1.05 -19.81 -4.96
CA GLU A 146 1.22 -21.21 -5.37
C GLU A 146 0.76 -22.17 -4.26
N GLN A 147 0.97 -21.79 -2.99
CA GLN A 147 0.66 -22.66 -1.86
C GLN A 147 0.43 -21.88 -0.57
N THR A 148 -0.28 -22.49 0.36
CA THR A 148 -0.31 -22.06 1.76
C THR A 148 0.79 -22.80 2.51
N PRO A 149 1.83 -22.11 3.03
CA PRO A 149 2.90 -22.75 3.76
C PRO A 149 2.42 -23.41 5.06
N ASP A 150 3.23 -24.32 5.61
CA ASP A 150 2.96 -24.92 6.92
C ASP A 150 2.87 -23.85 8.03
N PRO A 151 2.07 -24.05 9.08
CA PRO A 151 1.86 -23.07 10.15
C PRO A 151 3.16 -22.58 10.82
N GLU A 152 4.19 -23.42 10.89
CA GLU A 152 5.49 -23.05 11.45
C GLU A 152 6.23 -22.06 10.53
N VAL A 153 6.14 -22.27 9.21
CA VAL A 153 6.71 -21.37 8.21
C VAL A 153 5.97 -20.04 8.22
N ILE A 154 4.63 -20.05 8.27
CA ILE A 154 3.80 -18.85 8.40
C ILE A 154 4.24 -18.03 9.62
N ARG A 155 4.41 -18.68 10.78
CA ARG A 155 4.84 -17.99 12.01
C ARG A 155 6.22 -17.36 11.84
N MET A 156 7.17 -18.08 11.26
CA MET A 156 8.53 -17.61 11.01
C MET A 156 8.52 -16.38 10.06
N LEU A 157 7.75 -16.43 8.96
CA LEU A 157 7.62 -15.31 8.02
C LEU A 157 7.02 -14.08 8.69
N LEU A 158 5.95 -14.25 9.46
CA LEU A 158 5.30 -13.15 10.19
C LEU A 158 6.24 -12.51 11.22
N GLU A 159 7.02 -13.33 11.95
CA GLU A 159 8.02 -12.83 12.91
C GLU A 159 9.12 -12.05 12.19
N GLN A 160 9.65 -12.57 11.09
CA GLN A 160 10.67 -11.90 10.29
C GLN A 160 10.18 -10.56 9.72
N ILE A 161 8.97 -10.52 9.15
CA ILE A 161 8.38 -9.27 8.63
C ILE A 161 8.13 -8.29 9.78
N ARG A 162 7.67 -8.76 10.94
CA ARG A 162 7.43 -7.91 12.12
C ARG A 162 8.71 -7.21 12.61
N GLU A 163 9.86 -7.88 12.51
CA GLU A 163 11.16 -7.32 12.87
C GLU A 163 11.62 -6.18 11.94
N SER A 164 10.92 -5.96 10.82
CA SER A 164 11.19 -4.84 9.93
C SER A 164 10.87 -3.47 10.52
N GLY A 165 10.04 -3.42 11.58
CA GLY A 165 9.55 -2.19 12.18
C GLY A 165 8.33 -1.59 11.48
N ALA A 166 7.71 -2.30 10.50
CA ALA A 166 6.49 -1.86 9.84
C ALA A 166 5.31 -1.75 10.82
N ASP A 167 4.37 -0.86 10.52
CA ASP A 167 3.17 -0.61 11.34
C ASP A 167 2.17 -1.76 11.24
N VAL A 168 2.10 -2.41 10.07
CA VAL A 168 1.22 -3.55 9.79
C VAL A 168 2.02 -4.65 9.07
N VAL A 169 1.79 -5.89 9.45
CA VAL A 169 2.33 -7.08 8.77
C VAL A 169 1.22 -7.79 8.01
N LYS A 170 1.45 -8.10 6.73
CA LYS A 170 0.50 -8.77 5.84
C LYS A 170 1.14 -9.98 5.21
N LEU A 171 0.51 -11.15 5.39
CA LEU A 171 0.87 -12.39 4.70
C LEU A 171 -0.38 -12.94 4.01
N ALA A 172 -0.30 -13.24 2.71
CA ALA A 172 -1.43 -13.74 1.90
C ALA A 172 -0.98 -14.84 0.93
#